data_68cab7766f1ded3a70d1b5afb7f1b3a6
#
_entry.id   68cab7766f1ded3a70d1b5afb7f1b3a6
#
_cell.length_a   1.000
_cell.length_b   1.000
_cell.length_c   1.000
_cell.angle_alpha   90.00
_cell.angle_beta   90.00
_cell.angle_gamma   90.00
#
_symmetry.space_group_name_H-M   'P 1'
#
loop_
_entity.id
_entity.type
_entity.pdbx_description
1 polymer ?
#
loop_
_entity_poly.entity_id
_entity_poly.type
_entity_poly.pdbx_seq_one_letter_code
_entity_poly.pdbx_strand_id
1 'polypeptide(L)'
;IVAMSEVLWSSKSQRDWNGFQERMELHYSRLDAWNVDYGWEAVPIDLSCEAAAQTGRITVELDRAISGIEGDVSWETEGIQSRISQAFDAPFEVTGEGALVVELRRNDAAVGKPWRFPLAGHVGVFQPVELDHALNAYYPGGGQQGLADGRLGSMDFRDGCWQATHGEDMGVTLSLNEELQVDSLSMQFYLYQDAWIFVPDSVRFQWSLDGENWKGDWSIQTEWNGTDAFVQNEIQGVVRLAVPVNSRAKYIRFEALNPGPCPLWHDAASSASWLFLDELVVHAN
;
A
#
# COMPACT_ATOMS: atom_id res chain seq x y z
N ILE A 1 22.86 -12.45 9.43
CA ILE A 1 24.03 -13.15 10.01
C ILE A 1 25.26 -12.22 10.00
N VAL A 2 25.63 -11.57 8.87
CA VAL A 2 26.84 -10.71 8.76
C VAL A 2 26.80 -9.57 9.78
N ALA A 3 25.68 -8.82 9.87
CA ALA A 3 25.50 -7.75 10.86
C ALA A 3 25.66 -8.25 12.31
N MET A 4 25.14 -9.44 12.60
CA MET A 4 25.29 -10.07 13.92
C MET A 4 26.77 -10.41 14.20
N SER A 5 27.50 -10.90 13.20
CA SER A 5 28.93 -11.16 13.32
C SER A 5 29.69 -9.87 13.62
N GLU A 6 29.40 -8.78 12.94
CA GLU A 6 30.02 -7.47 13.21
C GLU A 6 29.80 -7.04 14.67
N VAL A 7 28.58 -7.19 15.19
CA VAL A 7 28.26 -6.84 16.58
C VAL A 7 28.97 -7.73 17.59
N LEU A 8 29.09 -9.03 17.31
CA LEU A 8 29.69 -10.00 18.24
C LEU A 8 31.23 -9.96 18.27
N TRP A 9 31.88 -9.64 17.13
CA TRP A 9 33.29 -9.66 16.98
C TRP A 9 33.98 -8.30 17.09
N SER A 10 33.22 -7.19 17.00
CA SER A 10 33.76 -5.84 17.11
C SER A 10 33.53 -5.26 18.50
N SER A 11 34.52 -4.60 19.08
CA SER A 11 34.33 -3.85 20.33
C SER A 11 33.35 -2.70 20.11
N LYS A 12 32.59 -2.30 21.17
CA LYS A 12 31.58 -1.26 21.07
C LYS A 12 32.12 0.06 20.50
N SER A 13 33.40 0.38 20.77
CA SER A 13 34.06 1.61 20.29
C SER A 13 34.48 1.54 18.80
N GLN A 14 34.46 0.36 18.21
CA GLN A 14 34.82 0.13 16.80
C GLN A 14 33.62 -0.09 15.90
N ARG A 15 32.42 -0.09 16.46
CA ARG A 15 31.19 -0.25 15.69
C ARG A 15 30.85 1.07 15.00
N ASP A 16 30.92 1.05 13.69
CA ASP A 16 30.64 2.17 12.84
C ASP A 16 29.69 1.71 11.72
N TRP A 17 28.52 2.32 11.63
CA TRP A 17 27.50 1.95 10.66
C TRP A 17 27.95 2.19 9.21
N ASN A 18 28.54 3.35 8.93
CA ASN A 18 28.98 3.69 7.59
C ASN A 18 30.09 2.76 7.11
N GLY A 19 31.10 2.53 7.95
CA GLY A 19 32.15 1.57 7.63
C GLY A 19 31.64 0.13 7.54
N PHE A 20 30.57 -0.25 8.26
CA PHE A 20 29.90 -1.53 8.08
C PHE A 20 29.25 -1.63 6.69
N GLN A 21 28.52 -0.61 6.25
CA GLN A 21 27.91 -0.58 4.93
C GLN A 21 28.95 -0.70 3.80
N GLU A 22 30.05 0.03 3.88
CA GLU A 22 31.17 -0.09 2.92
C GLU A 22 31.73 -1.53 2.84
N ARG A 23 31.87 -2.20 3.99
CA ARG A 23 32.33 -3.60 4.02
C ARG A 23 31.25 -4.55 3.46
N MET A 24 29.97 -4.25 3.65
CA MET A 24 28.88 -5.05 3.11
C MET A 24 28.88 -5.07 1.58
N GLU A 25 29.23 -3.98 0.91
CA GLU A 25 29.34 -3.95 -0.55
C GLU A 25 30.28 -5.04 -1.10
N LEU A 26 31.41 -5.25 -0.42
CA LEU A 26 32.32 -6.34 -0.77
C LEU A 26 31.75 -7.73 -0.43
N HIS A 27 30.98 -7.84 0.63
CA HIS A 27 30.32 -9.10 0.99
C HIS A 27 29.20 -9.46 0.03
N TYR A 28 28.42 -8.51 -0.46
CA TYR A 28 27.37 -8.78 -1.44
C TYR A 28 27.93 -9.45 -2.70
N SER A 29 29.01 -8.92 -3.27
CA SER A 29 29.65 -9.52 -4.44
C SER A 29 30.11 -10.97 -4.20
N ARG A 30 30.51 -11.32 -2.97
CA ARG A 30 30.89 -12.69 -2.60
C ARG A 30 29.68 -13.60 -2.43
N LEU A 31 28.59 -13.08 -1.81
CA LEU A 31 27.34 -13.81 -1.61
C LEU A 31 26.69 -14.12 -2.96
N ASP A 32 26.71 -13.15 -3.89
CA ASP A 32 26.23 -13.32 -5.26
C ASP A 32 27.05 -14.41 -5.98
N ALA A 33 28.39 -14.37 -5.91
CA ALA A 33 29.25 -15.38 -6.51
C ALA A 33 29.02 -16.80 -5.93
N TRP A 34 28.56 -16.90 -4.70
CA TRP A 34 28.22 -18.16 -4.05
C TRP A 34 26.76 -18.55 -4.18
N ASN A 35 25.96 -17.75 -4.89
CA ASN A 35 24.52 -17.93 -5.05
C ASN A 35 23.80 -18.07 -3.69
N VAL A 36 24.19 -17.24 -2.73
CA VAL A 36 23.58 -17.17 -1.40
C VAL A 36 22.51 -16.10 -1.40
N ASP A 37 21.30 -16.47 -1.11
CA ASP A 37 20.19 -15.52 -0.93
C ASP A 37 20.39 -14.74 0.39
N TYR A 38 20.30 -13.39 0.31
CA TYR A 38 20.51 -12.52 1.45
C TYR A 38 19.49 -11.37 1.45
N GLY A 39 19.17 -10.87 2.66
CA GLY A 39 18.39 -9.65 2.81
C GLY A 39 19.29 -8.41 2.80
N TRP A 40 18.73 -7.30 2.35
CA TRP A 40 19.37 -5.99 2.39
C TRP A 40 19.33 -5.43 3.81
N GLU A 41 20.35 -4.62 4.19
CA GLU A 41 20.40 -3.90 5.47
C GLU A 41 19.44 -2.69 5.51
N ALA A 42 19.02 -2.23 4.34
CA ALA A 42 18.01 -1.19 4.16
C ALA A 42 17.15 -1.54 2.94
N VAL A 43 16.00 -0.93 2.81
CA VAL A 43 15.21 -1.01 1.57
C VAL A 43 16.05 -0.38 0.45
N PRO A 44 16.42 -1.13 -0.61
CA PRO A 44 17.35 -0.63 -1.61
C PRO A 44 16.76 0.42 -2.55
N ILE A 45 15.44 0.52 -2.59
CA ILE A 45 14.67 1.44 -3.42
C ILE A 45 13.69 2.17 -2.52
N ASP A 46 13.68 3.49 -2.59
CA ASP A 46 12.59 4.31 -2.07
C ASP A 46 11.70 4.74 -3.23
N LEU A 47 10.39 4.62 -3.06
CA LEU A 47 9.39 4.99 -4.06
C LEU A 47 8.57 6.16 -3.52
N SER A 48 8.55 7.25 -4.24
CA SER A 48 7.66 8.37 -4.00
C SER A 48 6.66 8.54 -5.15
N CYS A 49 5.47 9.00 -4.81
CA CYS A 49 4.41 9.32 -5.76
C CYS A 49 4.00 10.78 -5.59
N GLU A 50 3.74 11.44 -6.70
CA GLU A 50 3.22 12.80 -6.75
C GLU A 50 2.06 12.90 -7.76
N ALA A 51 1.25 13.95 -7.62
CA ALA A 51 0.21 14.24 -8.58
C ALA A 51 0.81 14.56 -9.96
N ALA A 52 0.41 13.84 -10.99
CA ALA A 52 0.79 14.18 -12.37
C ALA A 52 0.03 15.42 -12.87
N ALA A 53 0.53 16.05 -13.93
CA ALA A 53 -0.13 17.18 -14.56
C ALA A 53 -1.53 16.84 -15.14
N GLN A 54 -1.73 15.59 -15.54
CA GLN A 54 -3.01 15.07 -16.00
C GLN A 54 -3.73 14.33 -14.87
N THR A 55 -5.00 14.67 -14.68
CA THR A 55 -5.89 13.96 -13.73
C THR A 55 -5.94 12.46 -14.04
N GLY A 56 -5.94 11.65 -13.00
CA GLY A 56 -5.99 10.18 -13.13
C GLY A 56 -4.63 9.52 -13.39
N ARG A 57 -3.53 10.28 -13.29
CA ARG A 57 -2.15 9.78 -13.37
C ARG A 57 -1.38 10.11 -12.12
N ILE A 58 -0.37 9.32 -11.85
CA ILE A 58 0.64 9.57 -10.82
C ILE A 58 2.02 9.67 -11.45
N THR A 59 2.81 10.59 -10.98
CA THR A 59 4.25 10.66 -11.25
C THR A 59 4.96 9.83 -10.20
N VAL A 60 5.78 8.89 -10.65
CA VAL A 60 6.54 7.99 -9.79
C VAL A 60 8.02 8.35 -9.92
N GLU A 61 8.68 8.47 -8.79
CA GLU A 61 10.12 8.62 -8.67
C GLU A 61 10.69 7.49 -7.83
N LEU A 62 11.82 6.95 -8.28
CA LEU A 62 12.54 5.88 -7.59
C LEU A 62 13.92 6.40 -7.17
N ASP A 63 14.17 6.40 -5.88
CA ASP A 63 15.46 6.74 -5.32
C ASP A 63 16.24 5.49 -4.92
N ARG A 64 17.56 5.50 -5.15
CA ARG A 64 18.46 4.44 -4.72
C ARG A 64 18.94 4.72 -3.31
N ALA A 65 18.58 3.85 -2.38
CA ALA A 65 19.10 3.90 -1.02
C ALA A 65 20.50 3.26 -0.90
N ILE A 66 20.94 2.49 -1.91
CA ILE A 66 22.21 1.76 -1.92
C ILE A 66 22.98 2.08 -3.21
N SER A 67 24.27 2.40 -3.09
CA SER A 67 25.13 2.69 -4.23
C SER A 67 25.48 1.44 -5.04
N GLY A 68 25.83 1.62 -6.32
CA GLY A 68 26.29 0.53 -7.19
C GLY A 68 25.21 -0.46 -7.63
N ILE A 69 23.93 -0.09 -7.48
CA ILE A 69 22.78 -0.86 -7.97
C ILE A 69 22.21 -0.16 -9.19
N GLU A 70 21.90 -0.93 -10.22
CA GLU A 70 21.09 -0.55 -11.37
C GLU A 70 19.75 -1.29 -11.31
N GLY A 71 18.75 -0.82 -12.04
CA GLY A 71 17.45 -1.46 -12.07
C GLY A 71 16.80 -1.39 -13.44
N ASP A 72 16.19 -2.50 -13.83
CA ASP A 72 15.22 -2.54 -14.92
C ASP A 72 13.82 -2.34 -14.36
N VAL A 73 13.10 -1.35 -14.89
CA VAL A 73 11.76 -0.98 -14.43
C VAL A 73 10.73 -1.41 -15.46
N SER A 74 9.70 -2.08 -15.02
CA SER A 74 8.57 -2.49 -15.86
C SER A 74 7.24 -2.20 -15.16
N TRP A 75 6.19 -1.95 -15.97
CA TRP A 75 4.82 -1.84 -15.51
C TRP A 75 4.07 -3.13 -15.83
N GLU A 76 3.42 -3.72 -14.85
CA GLU A 76 2.63 -4.93 -15.00
C GLU A 76 1.15 -4.62 -14.77
N THR A 77 0.33 -4.97 -15.75
CA THR A 77 -1.13 -4.88 -15.68
C THR A 77 -1.72 -6.20 -16.17
N GLU A 78 -2.61 -6.81 -15.39
CA GLU A 78 -3.26 -8.09 -15.74
C GLU A 78 -2.28 -9.21 -16.15
N GLY A 79 -1.10 -9.25 -15.50
CA GLY A 79 -0.06 -10.24 -15.79
C GLY A 79 0.78 -9.95 -17.04
N ILE A 80 0.55 -8.82 -17.71
CA ILE A 80 1.35 -8.36 -18.86
C ILE A 80 2.37 -7.35 -18.35
N GLN A 81 3.65 -7.64 -18.52
CA GLN A 81 4.74 -6.70 -18.22
C GLN A 81 5.10 -5.88 -19.47
N SER A 82 5.08 -4.56 -19.30
CA SER A 82 5.57 -3.60 -20.29
C SER A 82 6.79 -2.88 -19.74
N ARG A 83 7.95 -3.01 -20.41
CA ARG A 83 9.17 -2.33 -19.97
C ARG A 83 8.99 -0.82 -20.04
N ILE A 84 9.30 -0.12 -18.96
CA ILE A 84 9.42 1.33 -18.94
C ILE A 84 10.81 1.66 -19.48
N SER A 85 10.88 2.36 -20.60
CA SER A 85 12.15 2.64 -21.31
C SER A 85 13.01 3.71 -20.60
N GLN A 86 12.50 4.35 -19.58
CA GLN A 86 13.22 5.31 -18.77
C GLN A 86 13.85 4.58 -17.60
N ALA A 87 15.15 4.74 -17.48
CA ALA A 87 15.90 4.17 -16.40
C ALA A 87 15.49 4.79 -15.07
N PHE A 88 15.85 4.09 -14.01
CA PHE A 88 15.76 4.38 -12.60
C PHE A 88 15.99 5.85 -12.15
N ASP A 89 16.53 6.72 -12.99
CA ASP A 89 17.04 8.05 -12.63
C ASP A 89 16.15 9.20 -13.11
N ALA A 90 14.95 8.92 -13.63
CA ALA A 90 14.02 9.96 -14.08
C ALA A 90 12.58 9.63 -13.70
N PRO A 91 11.80 10.60 -13.21
CA PRO A 91 10.39 10.42 -12.95
C PRO A 91 9.63 9.98 -14.20
N PHE A 92 8.62 9.13 -14.02
CA PHE A 92 7.74 8.66 -15.08
C PHE A 92 6.30 8.62 -14.63
N GLU A 93 5.36 8.68 -15.58
CA GLU A 93 3.93 8.65 -15.25
C GLU A 93 3.34 7.25 -15.46
N VAL A 94 2.46 6.85 -14.55
CA VAL A 94 1.62 5.67 -14.67
C VAL A 94 0.14 6.04 -14.60
N THR A 95 -0.71 5.24 -15.21
CA THR A 95 -2.16 5.40 -15.23
C THR A 95 -2.84 4.05 -15.03
N GLY A 96 -4.02 4.10 -14.43
CA GLY A 96 -4.76 2.88 -14.09
C GLY A 96 -4.10 2.09 -12.98
N GLU A 97 -4.58 0.89 -12.76
CA GLU A 97 -4.09 -0.02 -11.72
C GLU A 97 -3.07 -1.02 -12.28
N GLY A 98 -2.03 -1.27 -11.50
CA GLY A 98 -0.99 -2.21 -11.86
C GLY A 98 0.09 -2.32 -10.80
N ALA A 99 1.20 -2.94 -11.15
CA ALA A 99 2.36 -3.00 -10.28
C ALA A 99 3.61 -2.51 -11.01
N LEU A 100 4.34 -1.63 -10.35
CA LEU A 100 5.68 -1.32 -10.75
C LEU A 100 6.59 -2.46 -10.30
N VAL A 101 7.30 -3.07 -11.24
CA VAL A 101 8.24 -4.16 -10.98
C VAL A 101 9.65 -3.67 -11.25
N VAL A 102 10.50 -3.74 -10.24
CA VAL A 102 11.89 -3.31 -10.32
C VAL A 102 12.82 -4.49 -10.08
N GLU A 103 13.55 -4.87 -11.12
CA GLU A 103 14.60 -5.88 -11.05
C GLU A 103 15.93 -5.20 -10.80
N LEU A 104 16.54 -5.44 -9.65
CA LEU A 104 17.84 -4.88 -9.30
C LEU A 104 18.97 -5.67 -9.93
N ARG A 105 20.00 -4.94 -10.35
CA ARG A 105 21.25 -5.49 -10.92
C ARG A 105 22.48 -4.91 -10.26
N ARG A 106 23.49 -5.74 -10.14
CA ARG A 106 24.83 -5.34 -9.73
C ARG A 106 25.82 -6.02 -10.71
N ASN A 107 26.65 -5.22 -11.36
CA ASN A 107 27.58 -5.71 -12.39
C ASN A 107 26.88 -6.59 -13.46
N ASP A 108 25.77 -6.11 -13.99
CA ASP A 108 24.91 -6.81 -14.98
C ASP A 108 24.22 -8.10 -14.52
N ALA A 109 24.42 -8.53 -13.28
CA ALA A 109 23.76 -9.68 -12.70
C ALA A 109 22.53 -9.27 -11.88
N ALA A 110 21.42 -10.00 -12.02
CA ALA A 110 20.22 -9.79 -11.20
C ALA A 110 20.54 -10.11 -9.73
N VAL A 111 20.02 -9.30 -8.81
CA VAL A 111 20.27 -9.40 -7.37
C VAL A 111 18.95 -9.47 -6.60
N GLY A 112 18.74 -10.57 -5.91
CA GLY A 112 17.54 -10.80 -5.12
C GLY A 112 16.30 -11.03 -5.98
N LYS A 113 15.14 -10.92 -5.36
CA LYS A 113 13.83 -10.99 -6.04
C LYS A 113 13.43 -9.61 -6.54
N PRO A 114 12.64 -9.53 -7.63
CA PRO A 114 12.07 -8.26 -8.07
C PRO A 114 11.24 -7.60 -6.95
N TRP A 115 11.40 -6.30 -6.83
CA TRP A 115 10.55 -5.46 -5.98
C TRP A 115 9.25 -5.15 -6.72
N ARG A 116 8.12 -5.20 -6.01
CA ARG A 116 6.81 -4.94 -6.59
C ARG A 116 6.12 -3.86 -5.75
N PHE A 117 5.69 -2.81 -6.42
CA PHE A 117 4.95 -1.71 -5.83
C PHE A 117 3.59 -1.63 -6.52
N PRO A 118 2.52 -2.13 -5.90
CA PRO A 118 1.18 -1.97 -6.43
C PRO A 118 0.77 -0.49 -6.41
N LEU A 119 0.23 0.01 -7.52
CA LEU A 119 -0.13 1.41 -7.69
C LEU A 119 -1.48 1.54 -8.41
N ALA A 120 -2.18 2.66 -8.17
CA ALA A 120 -3.44 3.00 -8.82
C ALA A 120 -3.46 4.47 -9.23
N GLY A 121 -3.33 4.75 -10.53
CA GLY A 121 -3.57 6.08 -11.08
C GLY A 121 -5.06 6.29 -11.31
N HIS A 122 -5.70 7.15 -10.51
CA HIS A 122 -7.14 7.46 -10.58
C HIS A 122 -7.41 8.94 -10.26
N VAL A 123 -8.63 9.42 -10.52
CA VAL A 123 -8.94 10.86 -10.42
C VAL A 123 -8.95 11.40 -8.98
N GLY A 124 -9.01 10.54 -7.97
CA GLY A 124 -8.94 10.90 -6.56
C GLY A 124 -7.52 11.09 -6.01
N VAL A 125 -6.47 10.73 -6.78
CA VAL A 125 -5.09 10.77 -6.29
C VAL A 125 -4.67 12.21 -5.96
N PHE A 126 -4.11 12.38 -4.75
CA PHE A 126 -3.68 13.65 -4.18
C PHE A 126 -4.77 14.74 -4.09
N GLN A 127 -6.03 14.34 -4.17
CA GLN A 127 -7.12 15.24 -3.83
C GLN A 127 -7.22 15.41 -2.31
N PRO A 128 -7.75 16.56 -1.81
CA PRO A 128 -7.88 16.79 -0.38
C PRO A 128 -8.69 15.69 0.32
N VAL A 129 -8.10 15.13 1.37
CA VAL A 129 -8.69 14.08 2.22
C VAL A 129 -8.93 14.63 3.62
N GLU A 130 -10.11 14.39 4.15
CA GLU A 130 -10.49 14.67 5.53
C GLU A 130 -10.86 13.35 6.21
N LEU A 131 -10.15 13.02 7.30
CA LEU A 131 -10.39 11.81 8.09
C LEU A 131 -11.24 12.17 9.32
N ASP A 132 -12.19 11.30 9.68
CA ASP A 132 -13.03 11.50 10.86
C ASP A 132 -12.26 11.35 12.17
N HIS A 133 -11.20 10.55 12.15
CA HIS A 133 -10.38 10.22 13.32
C HIS A 133 -8.90 10.45 13.03
N ALA A 134 -8.12 10.61 14.09
CA ALA A 134 -6.67 10.71 13.97
C ALA A 134 -6.07 9.38 13.48
N LEU A 135 -4.99 9.49 12.70
CA LEU A 135 -4.25 8.34 12.22
C LEU A 135 -3.67 7.52 13.38
N ASN A 136 -3.67 6.21 13.23
CA ASN A 136 -3.00 5.33 14.18
C ASN A 136 -1.47 5.50 14.07
N ALA A 137 -0.80 5.67 15.21
CA ALA A 137 0.63 5.93 15.24
C ALA A 137 1.49 4.75 14.75
N TYR A 138 0.97 3.52 14.81
CA TYR A 138 1.70 2.32 14.35
C TYR A 138 1.52 2.06 12.84
N TYR A 139 0.37 2.44 12.28
CA TYR A 139 0.00 2.18 10.90
C TYR A 139 -0.62 3.42 10.26
N PRO A 140 0.18 4.48 10.04
CA PRO A 140 -0.32 5.73 9.47
C PRO A 140 -0.50 5.70 7.95
N GLY A 141 -0.08 4.65 7.27
CA GLY A 141 -0.17 4.38 5.84
C GLY A 141 -0.15 5.62 4.94
N GLY A 142 1.02 6.12 4.56
CA GLY A 142 1.12 7.33 3.71
C GLY A 142 0.71 8.65 4.37
N GLY A 143 0.31 8.66 5.65
CA GLY A 143 -0.11 9.88 6.36
C GLY A 143 -1.51 10.37 5.97
N GLN A 144 -1.73 11.69 6.00
CA GLN A 144 -3.04 12.32 5.74
C GLN A 144 -3.60 11.96 4.36
N GLN A 145 -2.75 11.76 3.37
CA GLN A 145 -3.12 11.44 2.00
C GLN A 145 -3.10 9.96 1.68
N GLY A 146 -2.73 9.10 2.62
CA GLY A 146 -2.50 7.68 2.37
C GLY A 146 -3.69 6.88 1.83
N LEU A 147 -4.92 7.40 1.93
CA LEU A 147 -6.10 6.81 1.28
C LEU A 147 -6.36 7.39 -0.14
N ALA A 148 -5.47 8.25 -0.63
CA ALA A 148 -5.55 8.87 -1.95
C ALA A 148 -4.15 9.27 -2.45
N ASP A 149 -3.13 8.46 -2.23
CA ASP A 149 -1.75 8.71 -2.68
C ASP A 149 -1.34 7.86 -3.89
N GLY A 150 -2.25 7.02 -4.38
CA GLY A 150 -2.04 6.14 -5.52
C GLY A 150 -1.23 4.88 -5.20
N ARG A 151 -0.90 4.63 -3.93
CA ARG A 151 -0.12 3.45 -3.50
C ARG A 151 -1.07 2.41 -2.92
N LEU A 152 -1.08 1.25 -3.52
CA LEU A 152 -1.87 0.12 -3.01
C LEU A 152 -1.05 -0.71 -2.03
N GLY A 153 -1.69 -1.15 -0.96
CA GLY A 153 -1.10 -2.05 0.01
C GLY A 153 -0.80 -3.43 -0.55
N SER A 154 0.33 -3.98 -0.18
CA SER A 154 0.74 -5.34 -0.54
C SER A 154 0.26 -6.38 0.48
N MET A 155 0.68 -7.65 0.28
CA MET A 155 0.45 -8.73 1.26
C MET A 155 1.29 -8.59 2.54
N ASP A 156 2.06 -7.53 2.70
CA ASP A 156 2.71 -7.16 3.95
C ASP A 156 2.03 -5.92 4.55
N PHE A 157 1.22 -6.09 5.58
CA PHE A 157 0.53 -4.97 6.24
C PHE A 157 1.47 -3.95 6.90
N ARG A 158 2.79 -4.18 6.87
CA ARG A 158 3.84 -3.28 7.36
C ARG A 158 4.58 -2.55 6.25
N ASP A 159 4.11 -2.64 5.00
CA ASP A 159 4.75 -2.02 3.83
C ASP A 159 4.67 -0.47 3.82
N GLY A 160 3.90 0.11 4.74
CA GLY A 160 3.73 1.56 4.88
C GLY A 160 2.62 2.15 4.02
N CYS A 161 1.83 1.32 3.31
CA CYS A 161 0.67 1.76 2.52
C CYS A 161 -0.64 1.63 3.29
N TRP A 162 -0.72 0.73 4.26
CA TRP A 162 -1.94 0.47 5.01
C TRP A 162 -2.19 1.46 6.15
N GLN A 163 -3.36 2.08 6.18
CA GLN A 163 -3.89 2.81 7.33
C GLN A 163 -4.75 1.90 8.19
N ALA A 164 -4.66 2.05 9.52
CA ALA A 164 -5.43 1.20 10.41
C ALA A 164 -6.11 1.94 11.56
N THR A 165 -7.23 1.38 12.01
CA THR A 165 -7.88 1.69 13.28
C THR A 165 -7.91 0.45 14.17
N HIS A 166 -7.97 0.65 15.49
CA HIS A 166 -8.01 -0.44 16.47
C HIS A 166 -9.26 -0.32 17.34
N GLY A 167 -10.26 -1.14 17.06
CA GLY A 167 -11.55 -1.10 17.74
C GLY A 167 -12.41 0.12 17.42
N GLU A 168 -12.05 0.89 16.40
CA GLU A 168 -12.74 2.11 15.96
C GLU A 168 -13.10 2.01 14.48
N ASP A 169 -14.17 2.69 14.10
CA ASP A 169 -14.59 2.83 12.71
C ASP A 169 -13.62 3.72 11.93
N MET A 170 -13.68 3.64 10.60
CA MET A 170 -12.94 4.53 9.71
C MET A 170 -13.91 5.31 8.84
N GLY A 171 -13.74 6.61 8.77
CA GLY A 171 -14.47 7.50 7.88
C GLY A 171 -13.54 8.47 7.17
N VAL A 172 -13.79 8.67 5.88
CA VAL A 172 -13.03 9.59 5.04
C VAL A 172 -13.93 10.35 4.08
N THR A 173 -13.65 11.64 3.91
CA THR A 173 -14.23 12.47 2.85
C THR A 173 -13.13 12.93 1.91
N LEU A 174 -13.28 12.62 0.63
CA LEU A 174 -12.40 13.05 -0.44
C LEU A 174 -13.09 14.14 -1.25
N SER A 175 -12.39 15.25 -1.49
CA SER A 175 -12.90 16.42 -2.21
C SER A 175 -12.21 16.54 -3.56
N LEU A 176 -12.92 16.26 -4.65
CA LEU A 176 -12.39 16.43 -6.01
C LEU A 176 -12.24 17.92 -6.33
N ASN A 177 -11.20 18.30 -7.07
CA ASN A 177 -10.96 19.69 -7.49
C ASN A 177 -12.12 20.27 -8.31
N GLU A 178 -12.75 19.42 -9.11
CA GLU A 178 -13.90 19.76 -9.95
C GLU A 178 -14.97 18.67 -9.90
N GLU A 179 -16.13 18.98 -10.43
CA GLU A 179 -17.23 18.06 -10.56
C GLU A 179 -16.99 17.09 -11.71
N LEU A 180 -16.83 15.81 -11.44
CA LEU A 180 -16.56 14.76 -12.41
C LEU A 180 -17.72 13.76 -12.56
N GLN A 181 -17.80 13.13 -13.73
CA GLN A 181 -18.66 11.96 -13.94
C GLN A 181 -17.92 10.73 -13.36
N VAL A 182 -18.30 10.31 -12.17
CA VAL A 182 -17.71 9.15 -11.49
C VAL A 182 -18.44 7.89 -11.93
N ASP A 183 -17.68 6.88 -12.38
CA ASP A 183 -18.23 5.60 -12.83
C ASP A 183 -18.34 4.60 -11.68
N SER A 184 -17.29 4.48 -10.87
CA SER A 184 -17.27 3.57 -9.72
C SER A 184 -16.31 4.04 -8.65
N LEU A 185 -16.52 3.51 -7.43
CA LEU A 185 -15.65 3.67 -6.28
C LEU A 185 -15.19 2.30 -5.79
N SER A 186 -13.97 2.19 -5.30
CA SER A 186 -13.51 0.96 -4.63
C SER A 186 -12.56 1.27 -3.48
N MET A 187 -12.50 0.33 -2.53
CA MET A 187 -11.61 0.37 -1.37
C MET A 187 -11.05 -1.02 -1.12
N GLN A 188 -9.79 -1.11 -0.73
CA GLN A 188 -9.15 -2.36 -0.33
C GLN A 188 -9.08 -2.48 1.20
N PHE A 189 -9.21 -3.72 1.66
CA PHE A 189 -9.08 -4.11 3.06
C PHE A 189 -8.08 -5.25 3.18
N TYR A 190 -7.32 -5.24 4.26
CA TYR A 190 -6.45 -6.35 4.58
C TYR A 190 -7.15 -7.31 5.54
N LEU A 191 -7.02 -8.61 5.29
CA LEU A 191 -7.45 -9.67 6.17
C LEU A 191 -6.23 -10.45 6.65
N TYR A 192 -6.02 -10.55 7.94
CA TYR A 192 -5.03 -11.43 8.55
C TYR A 192 -5.44 -11.79 9.97
N GLN A 193 -6.14 -12.89 10.08
CA GLN A 193 -6.78 -13.31 11.33
C GLN A 193 -5.77 -13.45 12.47
N ASP A 194 -4.63 -14.11 12.24
CA ASP A 194 -3.60 -14.32 13.26
C ASP A 194 -3.03 -13.02 13.84
N ALA A 195 -3.12 -11.90 13.09
CA ALA A 195 -2.72 -10.58 13.54
C ALA A 195 -3.89 -9.70 13.99
N TRP A 196 -5.06 -10.28 14.23
CA TRP A 196 -6.30 -9.60 14.68
C TRP A 196 -6.85 -8.62 13.66
N ILE A 197 -6.49 -8.75 12.40
CA ILE A 197 -6.91 -7.88 11.30
C ILE A 197 -8.08 -8.54 10.58
N PHE A 198 -9.22 -7.85 10.57
CA PHE A 198 -10.45 -8.35 9.99
C PHE A 198 -11.02 -7.37 8.96
N VAL A 199 -11.85 -7.87 8.05
CA VAL A 199 -12.62 -7.01 7.15
C VAL A 199 -13.69 -6.24 7.94
N PRO A 200 -14.16 -5.08 7.45
CA PRO A 200 -15.19 -4.31 8.14
C PRO A 200 -16.51 -5.09 8.25
N ASP A 201 -17.31 -4.82 9.27
CA ASP A 201 -18.68 -5.34 9.40
C ASP A 201 -19.55 -4.86 8.24
N SER A 202 -19.43 -3.58 7.93
CA SER A 202 -20.10 -2.98 6.78
C SER A 202 -19.31 -1.80 6.24
N VAL A 203 -19.52 -1.48 4.96
CA VAL A 203 -18.99 -0.28 4.31
C VAL A 203 -20.12 0.51 3.69
N ARG A 204 -19.96 1.83 3.66
CA ARG A 204 -20.87 2.77 3.01
C ARG A 204 -20.10 3.66 2.06
N PHE A 205 -20.63 3.82 0.84
CA PHE A 205 -20.15 4.78 -0.14
C PHE A 205 -21.25 5.79 -0.45
N GLN A 206 -20.93 7.08 -0.35
CA GLN A 206 -21.82 8.18 -0.68
C GLN A 206 -21.08 9.21 -1.53
N TRP A 207 -21.82 10.00 -2.30
CA TRP A 207 -21.27 11.09 -3.11
C TRP A 207 -22.19 12.30 -3.13
N SER A 208 -21.61 13.47 -3.32
CA SER A 208 -22.32 14.74 -3.30
C SER A 208 -21.71 15.73 -4.29
N LEU A 209 -22.49 16.73 -4.70
CA LEU A 209 -22.02 17.89 -5.48
C LEU A 209 -21.63 19.09 -4.60
N ASP A 210 -22.24 19.21 -3.43
CA ASP A 210 -22.13 20.37 -2.53
C ASP A 210 -21.54 20.03 -1.15
N GLY A 211 -21.33 18.74 -0.85
CA GLY A 211 -20.84 18.27 0.45
C GLY A 211 -21.91 18.22 1.55
N GLU A 212 -23.13 18.63 1.26
CA GLU A 212 -24.23 18.66 2.21
C GLU A 212 -25.32 17.64 1.84
N ASN A 213 -25.68 17.55 0.56
CA ASN A 213 -26.72 16.67 0.05
C ASN A 213 -26.10 15.39 -0.52
N TRP A 214 -25.99 14.37 0.30
CA TRP A 214 -25.39 13.10 -0.04
C TRP A 214 -26.35 12.18 -0.79
N LYS A 215 -25.86 11.54 -1.82
CA LYS A 215 -26.53 10.53 -2.63
C LYS A 215 -25.78 9.21 -2.52
N GLY A 216 -26.47 8.14 -2.91
CA GLY A 216 -25.94 6.79 -2.80
C GLY A 216 -25.91 6.37 -1.33
N ASP A 217 -26.47 5.25 -1.06
CA ASP A 217 -26.40 4.62 0.26
C ASP A 217 -26.04 3.15 -0.01
N TRP A 218 -24.93 3.00 -0.76
CA TRP A 218 -24.36 1.68 -0.97
C TRP A 218 -23.75 1.20 0.33
N SER A 219 -24.52 0.40 1.05
CA SER A 219 -24.06 -0.32 2.22
C SER A 219 -23.85 -1.77 1.82
N ILE A 220 -22.61 -2.21 1.89
CA ILE A 220 -22.26 -3.63 1.75
C ILE A 220 -22.08 -4.14 3.17
N GLN A 221 -22.91 -5.08 3.60
CA GLN A 221 -22.64 -5.85 4.80
C GLN A 221 -21.68 -6.97 4.41
N THR A 222 -20.51 -6.95 4.97
CA THR A 222 -19.61 -8.09 4.96
C THR A 222 -20.16 -9.01 6.04
N GLU A 223 -20.94 -10.02 5.68
CA GLU A 223 -21.48 -10.98 6.67
C GLU A 223 -20.33 -11.72 7.36
N TRP A 224 -19.75 -11.06 8.35
CA TRP A 224 -18.76 -11.63 9.26
C TRP A 224 -19.50 -12.38 10.39
N ASN A 225 -20.07 -13.53 10.09
CA ASN A 225 -20.66 -14.37 11.14
C ASN A 225 -19.78 -15.57 11.55
N GLY A 226 -18.50 -15.58 11.11
CA GLY A 226 -17.55 -16.64 11.42
C GLY A 226 -17.86 -18.00 10.78
N THR A 227 -18.90 -18.06 9.95
CA THR A 227 -19.37 -19.29 9.27
C THR A 227 -19.23 -19.19 7.75
N ASP A 228 -18.91 -18.01 7.21
CA ASP A 228 -18.78 -17.84 5.77
C ASP A 228 -17.55 -18.57 5.23
N ALA A 229 -17.74 -19.35 4.16
CA ALA A 229 -16.68 -20.10 3.50
C ALA A 229 -15.52 -19.21 3.01
N PHE A 230 -15.80 -17.93 2.72
CA PHE A 230 -14.82 -16.91 2.35
C PHE A 230 -13.83 -16.63 3.50
N VAL A 231 -14.32 -16.51 4.71
CA VAL A 231 -13.51 -16.20 5.89
C VAL A 231 -12.85 -17.44 6.49
N GLN A 232 -13.45 -18.60 6.37
CA GLN A 232 -12.88 -19.85 6.91
C GLN A 232 -11.68 -20.37 6.13
N ASN A 233 -11.50 -19.93 4.86
CA ASN A 233 -10.45 -20.45 3.98
C ASN A 233 -9.29 -19.46 3.71
N GLU A 234 -9.45 -18.18 4.04
CA GLU A 234 -8.40 -17.18 3.80
C GLU A 234 -7.93 -16.59 5.14
N ILE A 235 -6.85 -17.16 5.66
CA ILE A 235 -6.18 -16.69 6.88
C ILE A 235 -5.55 -15.31 6.64
N GLN A 236 -5.15 -15.03 5.39
CA GLN A 236 -4.51 -13.78 4.99
C GLN A 236 -4.86 -13.45 3.54
N GLY A 237 -5.22 -12.18 3.27
CA GLY A 237 -5.56 -11.73 1.92
C GLY A 237 -5.85 -10.23 1.84
N VAL A 238 -5.96 -9.74 0.61
CA VAL A 238 -6.46 -8.40 0.31
C VAL A 238 -7.84 -8.54 -0.30
N VAL A 239 -8.82 -7.85 0.29
CA VAL A 239 -10.21 -7.84 -0.14
C VAL A 239 -10.54 -6.50 -0.73
N ARG A 240 -11.04 -6.44 -1.96
CA ARG A 240 -11.51 -5.21 -2.59
C ARG A 240 -13.02 -5.21 -2.69
N LEU A 241 -13.64 -4.12 -2.24
CA LEU A 241 -15.04 -3.84 -2.43
C LEU A 241 -15.19 -2.69 -3.43
N ALA A 242 -16.07 -2.84 -4.40
CA ALA A 242 -16.32 -1.84 -5.42
C ALA A 242 -17.83 -1.64 -5.63
N VAL A 243 -18.21 -0.39 -5.90
CA VAL A 243 -19.61 -0.01 -6.15
C VAL A 243 -19.71 0.84 -7.42
N PRO A 244 -20.73 0.61 -8.27
CA PRO A 244 -21.03 1.50 -9.39
C PRO A 244 -21.66 2.80 -8.85
N VAL A 245 -21.23 3.94 -9.39
CA VAL A 245 -21.75 5.27 -9.06
C VAL A 245 -22.58 5.83 -10.22
N ASN A 246 -21.99 5.88 -11.41
CA ASN A 246 -22.60 6.40 -12.65
C ASN A 246 -23.28 7.76 -12.44
N SER A 247 -22.64 8.66 -11.69
CA SER A 247 -23.20 9.96 -11.30
C SER A 247 -22.13 11.04 -11.23
N ARG A 248 -22.54 12.29 -11.36
CA ARG A 248 -21.65 13.43 -11.09
C ARG A 248 -21.42 13.57 -9.61
N ALA A 249 -20.15 13.76 -9.23
CA ALA A 249 -19.72 13.98 -7.86
C ALA A 249 -18.57 14.99 -7.80
N LYS A 250 -18.51 15.70 -6.68
CA LYS A 250 -17.39 16.54 -6.27
C LYS A 250 -16.84 16.10 -4.90
N TYR A 251 -17.70 15.55 -4.07
CA TYR A 251 -17.36 15.01 -2.76
C TYR A 251 -17.72 13.54 -2.71
N ILE A 252 -16.81 12.74 -2.15
CA ILE A 252 -16.99 11.30 -1.97
C ILE A 252 -16.78 11.00 -0.49
N ARG A 253 -17.76 10.32 0.09
CA ARG A 253 -17.72 9.87 1.48
C ARG A 253 -17.64 8.36 1.51
N PHE A 254 -16.70 7.85 2.29
CA PHE A 254 -16.53 6.44 2.58
C PHE A 254 -16.52 6.22 4.09
N GLU A 255 -17.21 5.18 4.53
CA GLU A 255 -17.24 4.74 5.92
C GLU A 255 -17.08 3.22 5.98
N ALA A 256 -16.27 2.75 6.92
CA ALA A 256 -16.10 1.34 7.24
C ALA A 256 -16.29 1.12 8.73
N LEU A 257 -17.24 0.28 9.09
CA LEU A 257 -17.51 -0.06 10.49
C LEU A 257 -16.56 -1.17 10.94
N ASN A 258 -15.88 -0.95 12.03
CA ASN A 258 -15.02 -1.96 12.66
C ASN A 258 -15.88 -3.19 13.02
N PRO A 259 -15.41 -4.43 12.79
CA PRO A 259 -16.20 -5.64 13.06
C PRO A 259 -16.41 -5.90 14.56
N GLY A 260 -15.89 -5.03 15.42
CA GLY A 260 -15.97 -5.18 16.87
C GLY A 260 -14.85 -6.04 17.44
N PRO A 261 -15.08 -6.69 18.57
CA PRO A 261 -14.05 -7.52 19.20
C PRO A 261 -13.75 -8.78 18.41
N CYS A 262 -12.53 -9.30 18.54
CA CYS A 262 -12.15 -10.59 17.97
C CYS A 262 -13.15 -11.68 18.33
N PRO A 263 -13.54 -12.54 17.39
CA PRO A 263 -14.56 -13.57 17.58
C PRO A 263 -14.22 -14.57 18.70
N LEU A 264 -15.23 -15.22 19.26
CA LEU A 264 -15.06 -16.17 20.36
C LEU A 264 -14.18 -17.39 20.04
N TRP A 265 -14.04 -17.74 18.78
CA TRP A 265 -13.18 -18.84 18.33
C TRP A 265 -11.71 -18.43 18.16
N HIS A 266 -11.41 -17.12 18.19
CA HIS A 266 -10.07 -16.58 18.02
C HIS A 266 -9.28 -16.61 19.34
N ASP A 267 -7.97 -16.84 19.30
CA ASP A 267 -7.11 -16.91 20.49
C ASP A 267 -7.15 -15.62 21.33
N ALA A 268 -7.34 -14.46 20.66
CA ALA A 268 -7.52 -13.16 21.29
C ALA A 268 -9.01 -12.78 21.46
N ALA A 269 -9.89 -13.75 21.69
CA ALA A 269 -11.33 -13.50 21.82
C ALA A 269 -11.64 -12.34 22.77
N SER A 270 -12.59 -11.49 22.37
CA SER A 270 -13.02 -10.26 23.07
C SER A 270 -12.02 -9.10 23.11
N SER A 271 -10.81 -9.23 22.55
CA SER A 271 -9.91 -8.10 22.32
C SER A 271 -10.38 -7.26 21.15
N ALA A 272 -10.05 -5.97 21.14
CA ALA A 272 -10.35 -5.11 20.00
C ALA A 272 -9.67 -5.63 18.73
N SER A 273 -10.39 -5.61 17.62
CA SER A 273 -9.84 -5.97 16.31
C SER A 273 -9.22 -4.77 15.60
N TRP A 274 -8.34 -5.06 14.66
CA TRP A 274 -7.80 -4.09 13.72
C TRP A 274 -8.63 -4.06 12.44
N LEU A 275 -8.81 -2.87 11.89
CA LEU A 275 -9.34 -2.63 10.56
C LEU A 275 -8.26 -1.92 9.74
N PHE A 276 -7.86 -2.50 8.61
CA PHE A 276 -6.82 -1.99 7.72
C PHE A 276 -7.40 -1.66 6.34
N LEU A 277 -7.13 -0.46 5.87
CA LEU A 277 -7.55 0.07 4.57
C LEU A 277 -6.33 0.68 3.86
N ASP A 278 -6.39 0.79 2.54
CA ASP A 278 -5.36 1.52 1.78
C ASP A 278 -5.98 2.63 0.92
N GLU A 279 -6.32 2.37 -0.33
CA GLU A 279 -6.62 3.38 -1.34
C GLU A 279 -8.12 3.48 -1.65
N LEU A 280 -8.68 4.69 -1.55
CA LEU A 280 -10.02 5.00 -2.07
C LEU A 280 -9.94 5.34 -3.56
N VAL A 281 -10.07 4.33 -4.39
CA VAL A 281 -9.95 4.46 -5.84
C VAL A 281 -11.22 5.05 -6.44
N VAL A 282 -11.06 6.12 -7.21
CA VAL A 282 -12.16 6.84 -7.88
C VAL A 282 -11.99 6.73 -9.39
N HIS A 283 -12.83 5.92 -10.03
CA HIS A 283 -12.85 5.79 -11.49
C HIS A 283 -13.82 6.81 -12.10
N ALA A 284 -13.34 7.59 -13.06
CA ALA A 284 -14.12 8.56 -13.82
C ALA A 284 -13.66 8.57 -15.28
N ASN A 285 -14.61 8.83 -16.20
CA ASN A 285 -14.37 9.01 -17.63
C ASN A 285 -14.15 10.49 -17.99
#